data_8b039799fef3289e8a0af00c1121fe9f
#
_entry.id   8b039799fef3289e8a0af00c1121fe9f
#
_cell.length_a   1.000
_cell.length_b   1.000
_cell.length_c   1.000
_cell.angle_alpha   90.00
_cell.angle_beta   90.00
_cell.angle_gamma   90.00
#
_symmetry.space_group_name_H-M   'P 1'
#
loop_
_entity.id
_entity.type
_entity.pdbx_description
1 polymer ?
#
loop_
_entity_poly.entity_id
_entity_poly.type
_entity_poly.pdbx_seq_one_letter_code
_entity_poly.pdbx_strand_id
1 'polypeptide(L)'
;MKKDLYKDIRLFLLAIIAVSLFFSCSSVPSGIAEEITYHGEQLHRYLTIIKDVTSKAEKSKDTITYYCNQKGQLIIERVGTDSLDDYTYSYVGDTIFIHKKHNQNPIERLFKSYYIVKNGLIVEANDIPQFYTYTYDNKRRLVCRDTPNVICGRTTYNLQWKGEKMFPYKPFNISYRETGQKAACHNFYFLWMHGSGIRIPIPFITLGYMGVIPEGDISSYSFSSKDKDFDFKSQLTTEYDKEGRPTRIEETVTTLNENNKQNSSKHVTQYIW
;
A
#
# COMPACT_ATOMS: atom_id res chain seq x y z
N MET A 1 -1.02 39.75 39.82
CA MET A 1 -0.63 38.32 39.97
C MET A 1 -1.76 37.29 39.81
N LYS A 2 -2.99 37.45 40.30
CA LYS A 2 -4.05 36.43 40.11
C LYS A 2 -4.72 36.43 38.71
N LYS A 3 -4.68 37.50 37.91
CA LYS A 3 -5.32 37.58 36.60
C LYS A 3 -4.50 36.88 35.50
N ASP A 4 -3.20 36.84 35.64
CA ASP A 4 -2.32 36.22 34.62
C ASP A 4 -2.35 34.70 34.72
N LEU A 5 -2.41 34.16 35.93
CA LEU A 5 -2.51 32.72 36.17
C LEU A 5 -3.78 32.11 35.56
N TYR A 6 -4.90 32.83 35.56
CA TYR A 6 -6.15 32.36 34.91
C TYR A 6 -6.09 32.40 33.38
N LYS A 7 -5.30 33.29 32.81
CA LYS A 7 -5.09 33.36 31.37
C LYS A 7 -4.25 32.18 30.85
N ASP A 8 -3.19 31.85 31.60
CA ASP A 8 -2.31 30.73 31.29
C ASP A 8 -3.00 29.37 31.42
N ILE A 9 -3.85 29.22 32.46
CA ILE A 9 -4.67 27.99 32.63
C ILE A 9 -5.71 27.85 31.53
N ARG A 10 -6.33 28.93 31.06
CA ARG A 10 -7.27 28.89 29.91
C ARG A 10 -6.57 28.55 28.60
N LEU A 11 -5.38 29.08 28.35
CA LEU A 11 -4.57 28.76 27.18
C LEU A 11 -4.09 27.31 27.18
N PHE A 12 -3.72 26.81 28.39
CA PHE A 12 -3.31 25.42 28.57
C PHE A 12 -4.48 24.42 28.36
N LEU A 13 -5.67 24.76 28.91
CA LEU A 13 -6.89 23.98 28.67
C LEU A 13 -7.35 24.01 27.22
N LEU A 14 -7.26 25.16 26.51
CA LEU A 14 -7.55 25.26 25.09
C LEU A 14 -6.54 24.50 24.24
N ALA A 15 -5.27 24.45 24.61
CA ALA A 15 -4.25 23.64 23.95
C ALA A 15 -4.51 22.13 24.17
N ILE A 16 -4.91 21.70 25.35
CA ILE A 16 -5.28 20.30 25.62
C ILE A 16 -6.55 19.90 24.85
N ILE A 17 -7.55 20.77 24.75
CA ILE A 17 -8.76 20.52 23.95
C ILE A 17 -8.43 20.51 22.46
N ALA A 18 -7.55 21.39 21.97
CA ALA A 18 -7.09 21.39 20.59
C ALA A 18 -6.30 20.11 20.26
N VAL A 19 -5.41 19.67 21.15
CA VAL A 19 -4.65 18.42 20.98
C VAL A 19 -5.58 17.20 21.02
N SER A 20 -6.61 17.19 21.87
CA SER A 20 -7.59 16.09 21.89
C SER A 20 -8.53 16.05 20.67
N LEU A 21 -8.71 17.16 19.95
CA LEU A 21 -9.46 17.21 18.70
C LEU A 21 -8.64 16.77 17.48
N PHE A 22 -7.30 16.75 17.59
CA PHE A 22 -6.41 16.23 16.54
C PHE A 22 -6.12 14.73 16.64
N PHE A 23 -6.41 14.10 17.77
CA PHE A 23 -6.52 12.64 17.85
C PHE A 23 -7.92 12.22 17.39
N SER A 24 -8.25 12.51 16.14
CA SER A 24 -9.25 11.74 15.43
C SER A 24 -8.65 10.33 15.30
N CYS A 25 -8.89 9.53 16.31
CA CYS A 25 -8.71 8.09 16.26
C CYS A 25 -9.47 7.67 14.99
N SER A 26 -8.76 7.27 13.95
CA SER A 26 -9.37 6.69 12.74
C SER A 26 -10.08 5.43 13.23
N SER A 27 -11.35 5.58 13.62
CA SER A 27 -12.13 4.46 14.13
C SER A 27 -12.25 3.43 13.01
N VAL A 28 -11.94 2.19 13.35
CA VAL A 28 -12.22 1.06 12.47
C VAL A 28 -13.70 1.13 12.09
N PRO A 29 -14.07 1.03 10.81
CA PRO A 29 -15.47 1.04 10.42
C PRO A 29 -16.29 0.02 11.22
N SER A 30 -17.52 0.37 11.58
CA SER A 30 -18.42 -0.52 12.31
C SER A 30 -18.62 -1.81 11.52
N GLY A 31 -18.47 -2.95 12.18
CA GLY A 31 -18.59 -4.28 11.55
C GLY A 31 -17.27 -4.97 11.23
N ILE A 32 -16.11 -4.30 11.39
CA ILE A 32 -14.81 -4.96 11.24
C ILE A 32 -14.37 -5.49 12.60
N ALA A 33 -14.34 -6.82 12.72
CA ALA A 33 -13.93 -7.49 13.95
C ALA A 33 -12.40 -7.42 14.14
N GLU A 34 -11.95 -7.28 15.39
CA GLU A 34 -10.54 -7.36 15.78
C GLU A 34 -10.01 -8.79 15.61
N GLU A 35 -10.86 -9.76 15.90
CA GLU A 35 -10.57 -11.19 15.80
C GLU A 35 -11.71 -11.93 15.10
N ILE A 36 -11.36 -12.96 14.33
CA ILE A 36 -12.28 -13.84 13.67
C ILE A 36 -11.83 -15.30 13.80
N THR A 37 -12.76 -16.24 13.73
CA THR A 37 -12.44 -17.67 13.66
C THR A 37 -12.59 -18.17 12.22
N TYR A 38 -11.53 -18.80 11.69
CA TYR A 38 -11.52 -19.36 10.35
C TYR A 38 -10.96 -20.78 10.37
N HIS A 39 -11.77 -21.77 9.95
CA HIS A 39 -11.44 -23.19 10.02
C HIS A 39 -10.92 -23.67 11.40
N GLY A 40 -11.50 -23.10 12.48
CA GLY A 40 -11.11 -23.42 13.85
C GLY A 40 -9.84 -22.72 14.35
N GLU A 41 -9.18 -21.91 13.53
CA GLU A 41 -8.03 -21.10 13.91
C GLU A 41 -8.49 -19.66 14.25
N GLN A 42 -7.98 -19.13 15.36
CA GLN A 42 -8.18 -17.72 15.74
C GLN A 42 -7.26 -16.82 14.92
N LEU A 43 -7.82 -15.88 14.18
CA LEU A 43 -7.10 -14.89 13.39
C LEU A 43 -7.27 -13.52 14.00
N HIS A 44 -6.18 -12.74 14.04
CA HIS A 44 -6.16 -11.37 14.52
C HIS A 44 -6.12 -10.40 13.34
N ARG A 45 -6.82 -9.28 13.48
CA ARG A 45 -6.72 -8.18 12.52
C ARG A 45 -5.30 -7.61 12.55
N TYR A 46 -4.64 -7.66 11.40
CA TYR A 46 -3.29 -7.12 11.23
C TYR A 46 -3.31 -5.66 10.78
N LEU A 47 -4.18 -5.34 9.81
CA LEU A 47 -4.25 -4.03 9.19
C LEU A 47 -5.61 -3.84 8.54
N THR A 48 -6.18 -2.64 8.67
CA THR A 48 -7.30 -2.19 7.84
C THR A 48 -6.88 -0.98 7.03
N ILE A 49 -7.17 -0.99 5.74
CA ILE A 49 -6.94 0.11 4.81
C ILE A 49 -8.26 0.65 4.35
N ILE A 50 -8.44 1.96 4.46
CA ILE A 50 -9.60 2.68 3.95
C ILE A 50 -9.11 3.63 2.87
N LYS A 51 -9.64 3.49 1.66
CA LYS A 51 -9.35 4.36 0.51
C LYS A 51 -10.56 5.18 0.15
N ASP A 52 -10.43 6.49 0.22
CA ASP A 52 -11.40 7.45 -0.26
C ASP A 52 -10.86 8.12 -1.51
N VAL A 53 -11.57 7.97 -2.63
CA VAL A 53 -11.22 8.62 -3.90
C VAL A 53 -12.27 9.67 -4.21
N THR A 54 -11.82 10.90 -4.44
CA THR A 54 -12.68 12.01 -4.82
C THR A 54 -12.16 12.66 -6.10
N SER A 55 -12.98 12.64 -7.14
CA SER A 55 -12.74 13.33 -8.40
C SER A 55 -13.99 14.14 -8.80
N LYS A 56 -13.91 14.90 -9.90
CA LYS A 56 -15.09 15.58 -10.45
C LYS A 56 -16.18 14.60 -10.92
N ALA A 57 -15.79 13.40 -11.30
CA ALA A 57 -16.69 12.41 -11.90
C ALA A 57 -17.16 11.34 -10.91
N GLU A 58 -16.38 11.08 -9.83
CA GLU A 58 -16.62 9.92 -8.96
C GLU A 58 -16.20 10.18 -7.52
N LYS A 59 -16.96 9.57 -6.61
CA LYS A 59 -16.58 9.38 -5.22
C LYS A 59 -16.73 7.91 -4.90
N SER A 60 -15.65 7.28 -4.46
CA SER A 60 -15.67 5.90 -4.02
C SER A 60 -14.97 5.75 -2.66
N LYS A 61 -15.40 4.75 -1.91
CA LYS A 61 -14.78 4.38 -0.64
C LYS A 61 -14.64 2.86 -0.60
N ASP A 62 -13.39 2.40 -0.51
CA ASP A 62 -13.05 1.00 -0.42
C ASP A 62 -12.39 0.70 0.92
N THR A 63 -12.68 -0.48 1.46
CA THR A 63 -12.06 -0.96 2.70
C THR A 63 -11.42 -2.32 2.43
N ILE A 64 -10.20 -2.52 2.91
CA ILE A 64 -9.49 -3.79 2.84
C ILE A 64 -8.99 -4.13 4.24
N THR A 65 -9.32 -5.32 4.74
CA THR A 65 -8.87 -5.79 6.05
C THR A 65 -8.09 -7.08 5.92
N TYR A 66 -6.95 -7.15 6.58
CA TYR A 66 -6.05 -8.28 6.60
C TYR A 66 -6.06 -8.96 7.96
N TYR A 67 -6.19 -10.29 7.96
CA TYR A 67 -6.16 -11.12 9.16
C TYR A 67 -4.99 -12.10 9.09
N CYS A 68 -4.21 -12.12 10.17
CA CYS A 68 -3.08 -13.04 10.32
C CYS A 68 -3.35 -14.06 11.43
N ASN A 69 -2.71 -15.22 11.31
CA ASN A 69 -2.71 -16.21 12.38
C ASN A 69 -1.67 -15.86 13.46
N GLN A 70 -1.61 -16.68 14.52
CA GLN A 70 -0.66 -16.50 15.62
C GLN A 70 0.81 -16.61 15.20
N LYS A 71 1.09 -17.21 14.04
CA LYS A 71 2.45 -17.29 13.45
C LYS A 71 2.80 -16.04 12.63
N GLY A 72 1.90 -15.06 12.54
CA GLY A 72 2.07 -13.86 11.72
C GLY A 72 1.89 -14.11 10.21
N GLN A 73 1.33 -15.25 9.79
CA GLN A 73 1.04 -15.52 8.40
C GLN A 73 -0.29 -14.88 8.00
N LEU A 74 -0.31 -14.18 6.88
CA LEU A 74 -1.55 -13.66 6.29
C LEU A 74 -2.44 -14.82 5.84
N ILE A 75 -3.66 -14.89 6.38
CA ILE A 75 -4.62 -15.96 6.07
C ILE A 75 -5.80 -15.43 5.27
N ILE A 76 -6.29 -14.24 5.59
CA ILE A 76 -7.45 -13.65 4.91
C ILE A 76 -7.14 -12.19 4.54
N GLU A 77 -7.54 -11.82 3.33
CA GLU A 77 -7.72 -10.45 2.89
C GLU A 77 -9.19 -10.28 2.53
N ARG A 78 -9.87 -9.40 3.26
CA ARG A 78 -11.28 -9.06 3.06
C ARG A 78 -11.40 -7.74 2.34
N VAL A 79 -12.14 -7.72 1.24
CA VAL A 79 -12.44 -6.51 0.47
C VAL A 79 -13.88 -6.07 0.74
N GLY A 80 -14.05 -4.84 1.21
CA GLY A 80 -15.34 -4.34 1.67
C GLY A 80 -15.71 -4.83 3.06
N THR A 81 -17.01 -4.74 3.38
CA THR A 81 -17.59 -5.24 4.65
C THR A 81 -18.21 -6.63 4.48
N ASP A 82 -18.31 -7.10 3.24
CA ASP A 82 -18.93 -8.37 2.90
C ASP A 82 -17.88 -9.46 2.70
N SER A 83 -18.11 -10.64 3.27
CA SER A 83 -17.20 -11.79 3.15
C SER A 83 -17.22 -12.47 1.76
N LEU A 84 -17.95 -11.91 0.80
CA LEU A 84 -18.05 -12.47 -0.55
C LEU A 84 -16.76 -12.34 -1.36
N ASP A 85 -16.01 -11.26 -1.17
CA ASP A 85 -14.80 -10.95 -1.91
C ASP A 85 -13.51 -11.25 -1.13
N ASP A 86 -13.56 -12.20 -0.20
CA ASP A 86 -12.39 -12.60 0.57
C ASP A 86 -11.38 -13.35 -0.32
N TYR A 87 -10.09 -13.02 -0.15
CA TYR A 87 -8.98 -13.82 -0.61
C TYR A 87 -8.43 -14.60 0.58
N THR A 88 -8.14 -15.89 0.38
CA THR A 88 -7.51 -16.71 1.41
C THR A 88 -6.15 -17.21 0.95
N TYR A 89 -5.23 -17.34 1.88
CA TYR A 89 -3.84 -17.70 1.64
C TYR A 89 -3.52 -19.01 2.33
N SER A 90 -2.96 -19.97 1.59
CA SER A 90 -2.50 -21.24 2.13
C SER A 90 -1.03 -21.46 1.80
N TYR A 91 -0.27 -22.00 2.75
CA TYR A 91 1.18 -22.15 2.70
C TYR A 91 1.55 -23.61 2.52
N VAL A 92 2.21 -23.96 1.42
CA VAL A 92 2.66 -25.32 1.13
C VAL A 92 4.10 -25.26 0.63
N GLY A 93 5.05 -25.66 1.47
CA GLY A 93 6.48 -25.54 1.17
C GLY A 93 6.86 -24.09 0.85
N ASP A 94 7.47 -23.86 -0.29
CA ASP A 94 7.89 -22.54 -0.76
C ASP A 94 6.78 -21.78 -1.53
N THR A 95 5.55 -22.28 -1.50
CA THR A 95 4.45 -21.70 -2.28
C THR A 95 3.35 -21.17 -1.36
N ILE A 96 2.91 -19.95 -1.63
CA ILE A 96 1.72 -19.34 -1.03
C ILE A 96 0.63 -19.33 -2.10
N PHE A 97 -0.38 -20.16 -1.94
CA PHE A 97 -1.53 -20.20 -2.84
C PHE A 97 -2.55 -19.15 -2.44
N ILE A 98 -3.17 -18.53 -3.45
CA ILE A 98 -4.19 -17.50 -3.31
C ILE A 98 -5.51 -18.09 -3.81
N HIS A 99 -6.54 -18.04 -2.98
CA HIS A 99 -7.88 -18.51 -3.32
C HIS A 99 -8.87 -17.37 -3.18
N LYS A 100 -9.58 -17.03 -4.25
CA LYS A 100 -10.68 -16.08 -4.21
C LYS A 100 -11.98 -16.83 -3.97
N LYS A 101 -12.75 -16.45 -2.94
CA LYS A 101 -13.94 -17.14 -2.49
C LYS A 101 -15.06 -17.20 -3.54
N HIS A 102 -15.24 -16.13 -4.30
CA HIS A 102 -16.27 -16.03 -5.36
C HIS A 102 -15.63 -15.82 -6.74
N ASN A 103 -14.82 -16.78 -7.16
CA ASN A 103 -14.33 -16.75 -8.53
C ASN A 103 -15.39 -17.27 -9.49
N GLN A 104 -16.16 -16.35 -10.10
CA GLN A 104 -17.20 -16.69 -11.10
C GLN A 104 -16.60 -16.96 -12.49
N ASN A 105 -15.33 -16.61 -12.71
CA ASN A 105 -14.67 -16.80 -13.99
C ASN A 105 -14.20 -18.26 -14.13
N PRO A 106 -14.75 -19.05 -15.08
CA PRO A 106 -14.33 -20.43 -15.28
C PRO A 106 -12.84 -20.60 -15.60
N ILE A 107 -12.23 -19.58 -16.26
CA ILE A 107 -10.82 -19.59 -16.64
C ILE A 107 -9.93 -19.44 -15.40
N GLU A 108 -10.28 -18.55 -14.49
CA GLU A 108 -9.54 -18.36 -13.25
C GLU A 108 -9.60 -19.57 -12.30
N ARG A 109 -10.66 -20.42 -12.41
CA ARG A 109 -10.74 -21.69 -11.68
C ARG A 109 -9.75 -22.73 -12.16
N LEU A 110 -9.35 -22.66 -13.43
CA LEU A 110 -8.40 -23.60 -14.02
C LEU A 110 -6.96 -23.26 -13.66
N PHE A 111 -6.69 -22.04 -13.28
CA PHE A 111 -5.35 -21.55 -12.98
C PHE A 111 -5.27 -21.08 -11.54
N LYS A 112 -4.26 -21.54 -10.81
CA LYS A 112 -4.03 -21.16 -9.42
C LYS A 112 -3.20 -19.89 -9.37
N SER A 113 -3.68 -18.86 -8.66
CA SER A 113 -2.86 -17.72 -8.29
C SER A 113 -1.94 -18.12 -7.13
N TYR A 114 -0.67 -17.72 -7.20
CA TYR A 114 0.31 -18.09 -6.19
C TYR A 114 1.51 -17.14 -6.14
N TYR A 115 2.24 -17.22 -5.02
CA TYR A 115 3.59 -16.65 -4.88
C TYR A 115 4.58 -17.78 -4.60
N ILE A 116 5.76 -17.71 -5.23
CA ILE A 116 6.91 -18.56 -4.87
C ILE A 116 7.84 -17.76 -3.97
N VAL A 117 8.16 -18.35 -2.82
CA VAL A 117 9.03 -17.75 -1.80
C VAL A 117 10.35 -18.52 -1.76
N LYS A 118 11.48 -17.84 -1.96
CA LYS A 118 12.81 -18.39 -1.80
C LYS A 118 13.61 -17.56 -0.81
N ASN A 119 14.22 -18.18 0.17
CA ASN A 119 14.99 -17.51 1.22
C ASN A 119 14.17 -16.39 1.93
N GLY A 120 12.86 -16.62 2.12
CA GLY A 120 11.94 -15.66 2.73
C GLY A 120 11.61 -14.46 1.85
N LEU A 121 11.84 -14.52 0.54
CA LEU A 121 11.51 -13.48 -0.43
C LEU A 121 10.59 -14.02 -1.52
N ILE A 122 9.55 -13.29 -1.87
CA ILE A 122 8.74 -13.59 -3.05
C ILE A 122 9.59 -13.33 -4.29
N VAL A 123 9.88 -14.39 -5.04
CA VAL A 123 10.67 -14.31 -6.29
C VAL A 123 9.81 -14.43 -7.53
N GLU A 124 8.59 -14.91 -7.38
CA GLU A 124 7.63 -15.10 -8.46
C GLU A 124 6.22 -14.85 -7.94
N ALA A 125 5.40 -14.20 -8.74
CA ALA A 125 3.98 -14.01 -8.48
C ALA A 125 3.18 -14.30 -9.75
N ASN A 126 2.20 -15.18 -9.63
CA ASN A 126 1.26 -15.50 -10.67
C ASN A 126 -0.15 -15.12 -10.20
N ASP A 127 -0.72 -14.09 -10.80
CA ASP A 127 -2.08 -13.65 -10.59
C ASP A 127 -2.73 -13.39 -11.95
N ILE A 128 -3.25 -14.46 -12.52
CA ILE A 128 -3.68 -14.55 -13.92
C ILE A 128 -4.62 -13.39 -14.31
N PRO A 129 -4.35 -12.75 -15.44
CA PRO A 129 -3.42 -13.15 -16.52
C PRO A 129 -1.98 -12.61 -16.35
N GLN A 130 -1.60 -12.17 -15.20
CA GLN A 130 -0.34 -11.48 -14.96
C GLN A 130 0.67 -12.39 -14.25
N PHE A 131 1.90 -12.39 -14.74
CA PHE A 131 3.01 -13.14 -14.18
C PHE A 131 4.18 -12.19 -13.96
N TYR A 132 4.83 -12.25 -12.79
CA TYR A 132 5.97 -11.42 -12.45
C TYR A 132 7.08 -12.22 -11.81
N THR A 133 8.30 -11.81 -12.08
CA THR A 133 9.46 -12.26 -11.33
C THR A 133 10.13 -11.07 -10.65
N TYR A 134 10.71 -11.34 -9.47
CA TYR A 134 11.38 -10.34 -8.64
C TYR A 134 12.83 -10.76 -8.40
N THR A 135 13.74 -9.81 -8.60
CA THR A 135 15.17 -10.02 -8.36
C THR A 135 15.64 -9.09 -7.24
N TYR A 136 16.43 -9.63 -6.34
CA TYR A 136 16.97 -8.92 -5.19
C TYR A 136 18.49 -8.91 -5.22
N ASP A 137 19.09 -7.86 -4.67
CA ASP A 137 20.53 -7.82 -4.44
C ASP A 137 20.94 -8.59 -3.17
N ASN A 138 22.25 -8.62 -2.89
CA ASN A 138 22.79 -9.30 -1.71
C ASN A 138 22.39 -8.67 -0.36
N LYS A 139 21.85 -7.44 -0.39
CA LYS A 139 21.27 -6.75 0.78
C LYS A 139 19.77 -6.96 0.90
N ARG A 140 19.19 -7.90 0.13
CA ARG A 140 17.75 -8.20 0.06
C ARG A 140 16.90 -7.00 -0.42
N ARG A 141 17.46 -6.07 -1.19
CA ARG A 141 16.74 -4.96 -1.78
C ARG A 141 16.21 -5.37 -3.15
N LEU A 142 14.94 -5.10 -3.42
CA LEU A 142 14.34 -5.35 -4.73
C LEU A 142 15.02 -4.47 -5.79
N VAL A 143 15.63 -5.09 -6.80
CA VAL A 143 16.35 -4.37 -7.87
C VAL A 143 15.70 -4.52 -9.24
N CYS A 144 14.87 -5.52 -9.43
CA CYS A 144 14.17 -5.72 -10.70
C CYS A 144 12.82 -6.39 -10.50
N ARG A 145 11.82 -5.91 -11.22
CA ARG A 145 10.54 -6.57 -11.46
C ARG A 145 10.40 -6.80 -12.95
N ASP A 146 10.18 -8.01 -13.36
CA ASP A 146 10.04 -8.41 -14.75
C ASP A 146 8.68 -9.02 -15.01
N THR A 147 8.05 -8.63 -16.10
CA THR A 147 6.73 -9.10 -16.53
C THR A 147 6.85 -9.67 -17.92
N PRO A 148 6.93 -10.98 -18.09
CA PRO A 148 6.79 -11.59 -19.39
C PRO A 148 5.32 -11.45 -19.82
N ASN A 149 5.02 -10.44 -20.64
CA ASN A 149 3.68 -10.29 -21.21
C ASN A 149 3.64 -11.05 -22.54
N VAL A 150 2.75 -12.03 -22.61
CA VAL A 150 2.61 -12.88 -23.80
C VAL A 150 2.10 -12.10 -25.02
N ILE A 151 1.41 -10.98 -24.82
CA ILE A 151 0.76 -10.19 -25.88
C ILE A 151 1.61 -8.99 -26.30
N CYS A 152 2.22 -8.27 -25.34
CA CYS A 152 2.92 -7.00 -25.57
C CYS A 152 4.44 -7.10 -25.40
N GLY A 153 4.98 -8.30 -25.21
CA GLY A 153 6.40 -8.52 -24.97
C GLY A 153 6.79 -8.37 -23.49
N ARG A 154 8.08 -8.51 -23.21
CA ARG A 154 8.63 -8.46 -21.85
C ARG A 154 8.80 -7.01 -21.38
N THR A 155 8.26 -6.68 -20.23
CA THR A 155 8.47 -5.38 -19.59
C THR A 155 9.31 -5.57 -18.33
N THR A 156 10.46 -4.91 -18.29
CA THR A 156 11.41 -4.97 -17.18
C THR A 156 11.45 -3.63 -16.47
N TYR A 157 11.19 -3.63 -15.17
CA TYR A 157 11.28 -2.46 -14.31
C TYR A 157 12.51 -2.59 -13.41
N ASN A 158 13.54 -1.82 -13.69
CA ASN A 158 14.74 -1.77 -12.87
C ASN A 158 14.61 -0.71 -11.78
N LEU A 159 15.11 -1.01 -10.59
CA LEU A 159 15.11 -0.13 -9.43
C LEU A 159 16.55 0.19 -9.05
N GLN A 160 16.83 1.45 -8.84
CA GLN A 160 18.14 1.90 -8.39
C GLN A 160 18.08 2.30 -6.92
N TRP A 161 19.11 1.95 -6.17
CA TRP A 161 19.23 2.30 -4.78
C TRP A 161 20.40 3.30 -4.60
N LYS A 162 20.11 4.39 -3.89
CA LYS A 162 21.11 5.37 -3.43
C LYS A 162 21.02 5.44 -1.91
N GLY A 163 21.94 4.74 -1.21
CA GLY A 163 21.77 4.46 0.21
C GLY A 163 20.51 3.61 0.44
N GLU A 164 19.66 4.05 1.34
CA GLU A 164 18.37 3.38 1.66
C GLU A 164 17.18 3.91 0.83
N LYS A 165 17.42 4.86 -0.08
CA LYS A 165 16.39 5.43 -0.97
C LYS A 165 16.32 4.66 -2.28
N MET A 166 15.09 4.32 -2.71
CA MET A 166 14.83 3.62 -3.97
C MET A 166 14.36 4.59 -5.05
N PHE A 167 14.91 4.45 -6.24
CA PHE A 167 14.53 5.22 -7.43
C PHE A 167 14.12 4.25 -8.54
N PRO A 168 12.88 4.31 -9.04
CA PRO A 168 12.50 3.56 -10.23
C PRO A 168 13.29 4.07 -11.43
N TYR A 169 13.59 3.16 -12.34
CA TYR A 169 14.20 3.55 -13.61
C TYR A 169 13.17 4.30 -14.46
N LYS A 170 13.67 5.28 -15.28
CA LYS A 170 12.81 6.03 -16.22
C LYS A 170 11.68 5.15 -16.80
N PRO A 171 10.46 5.66 -16.97
CA PRO A 171 10.09 7.08 -17.06
C PRO A 171 9.58 7.74 -15.77
N PHE A 172 9.69 7.08 -14.62
CA PHE A 172 9.25 7.66 -13.35
C PHE A 172 10.31 8.58 -12.74
N ASN A 173 9.88 9.74 -12.26
CA ASN A 173 10.68 10.63 -11.43
C ASN A 173 10.10 10.66 -10.02
N ILE A 174 10.95 10.57 -9.00
CA ILE A 174 10.58 10.61 -7.59
C ILE A 174 11.33 11.74 -6.90
N SER A 175 10.60 12.49 -6.08
CA SER A 175 11.16 13.49 -5.17
C SER A 175 10.95 13.07 -3.73
N TYR A 176 12.00 13.10 -2.93
CA TYR A 176 11.96 12.84 -1.50
C TYR A 176 11.89 14.15 -0.73
N ARG A 177 11.07 14.16 0.34
CA ARG A 177 11.08 15.24 1.32
C ARG A 177 12.26 15.02 2.27
N GLU A 178 13.01 16.06 2.52
CA GLU A 178 14.03 16.05 3.57
C GLU A 178 13.33 16.31 4.91
N THR A 179 13.05 15.24 5.63
CA THR A 179 12.40 15.31 6.94
C THR A 179 13.45 15.11 8.00
N GLY A 180 14.55 15.36 8.14
CA GLY A 180 15.52 15.18 9.25
C GLY A 180 15.29 13.96 10.17
N GLN A 181 14.22 13.22 9.98
CA GLN A 181 13.85 11.98 10.66
C GLN A 181 14.16 10.80 9.72
N LYS A 182 14.80 9.78 10.26
CA LYS A 182 14.90 8.46 9.63
C LYS A 182 13.52 7.78 9.71
N ALA A 183 12.50 8.36 9.09
CA ALA A 183 11.24 7.67 8.95
C ALA A 183 11.40 6.62 7.86
N ALA A 184 11.15 5.38 8.18
CA ALA A 184 11.00 4.34 7.17
C ALA A 184 9.88 4.79 6.22
N CYS A 185 10.21 5.02 4.94
CA CYS A 185 9.21 5.49 4.00
C CYS A 185 8.53 4.31 3.34
N HIS A 186 7.31 4.11 3.72
CA HIS A 186 6.50 3.06 3.13
C HIS A 186 5.50 3.59 2.08
N ASN A 187 5.36 4.93 1.96
CA ASN A 187 4.25 5.50 1.20
C ASN A 187 4.28 5.13 -0.29
N PHE A 188 5.36 5.45 -1.00
CA PHE A 188 5.44 5.14 -2.44
C PHE A 188 5.56 3.63 -2.69
N TYR A 189 6.36 2.94 -1.88
CA TYR A 189 6.55 1.51 -2.05
C TYR A 189 5.24 0.75 -1.88
N PHE A 190 4.41 1.14 -0.91
CA PHE A 190 3.08 0.59 -0.73
C PHE A 190 2.15 0.93 -1.90
N LEU A 191 2.11 2.20 -2.31
CA LEU A 191 1.28 2.62 -3.43
C LEU A 191 1.72 1.93 -4.73
N TRP A 192 3.03 1.87 -4.98
CA TRP A 192 3.58 1.27 -6.18
C TRP A 192 3.38 -0.24 -6.23
N MET A 193 3.68 -0.95 -5.14
CA MET A 193 3.52 -2.41 -5.09
C MET A 193 2.04 -2.80 -5.12
N HIS A 194 1.19 -2.05 -4.45
CA HIS A 194 -0.24 -2.33 -4.39
C HIS A 194 -1.00 -1.91 -5.66
N GLY A 195 -0.53 -0.87 -6.36
CA GLY A 195 -1.19 -0.31 -7.55
C GLY A 195 -0.69 -0.83 -8.89
N SER A 196 0.35 -1.64 -8.93
CA SER A 196 1.12 -1.90 -10.15
C SER A 196 0.78 -3.20 -10.88
N GLY A 197 -0.48 -3.62 -10.82
CA GLY A 197 -0.99 -4.72 -11.65
C GLY A 197 -0.97 -6.09 -10.98
N ILE A 198 0.12 -6.55 -10.34
CA ILE A 198 0.01 -7.61 -9.33
C ILE A 198 -0.10 -6.97 -7.97
N ARG A 199 -1.17 -7.31 -7.33
CA ARG A 199 -1.52 -6.91 -6.00
C ARG A 199 -0.70 -7.72 -4.99
N ILE A 200 0.45 -7.18 -4.56
CA ILE A 200 1.12 -7.72 -3.39
C ILE A 200 0.44 -7.13 -2.14
N PRO A 201 -0.22 -7.93 -1.31
CA PRO A 201 -0.79 -7.47 -0.06
C PRO A 201 0.23 -6.76 0.81
N ILE A 202 -0.16 -5.64 1.43
CA ILE A 202 0.75 -4.88 2.29
C ILE A 202 1.36 -5.72 3.41
N PRO A 203 0.64 -6.68 4.06
CA PRO A 203 1.28 -7.57 5.02
C PRO A 203 2.50 -8.33 4.48
N PHE A 204 2.51 -8.77 3.22
CA PHE A 204 3.71 -9.41 2.67
C PHE A 204 4.88 -8.45 2.52
N ILE A 205 4.62 -7.16 2.31
CA ILE A 205 5.67 -6.14 2.27
C ILE A 205 6.20 -5.92 3.68
N THR A 206 5.33 -5.67 4.66
CA THR A 206 5.71 -5.36 6.04
C THR A 206 6.28 -6.55 6.80
N LEU A 207 5.91 -7.77 6.44
CA LEU A 207 6.49 -9.02 6.96
C LEU A 207 7.82 -9.39 6.29
N GLY A 208 8.32 -8.55 5.36
CA GLY A 208 9.65 -8.71 4.75
C GLY A 208 9.72 -9.67 3.55
N TYR A 209 8.59 -10.18 3.05
CA TYR A 209 8.58 -11.03 1.86
C TYR A 209 8.98 -10.29 0.57
N MET A 210 8.93 -8.97 0.58
CA MET A 210 9.39 -8.12 -0.53
C MET A 210 10.76 -7.48 -0.27
N GLY A 211 11.49 -8.01 0.72
CA GLY A 211 12.83 -7.58 1.07
C GLY A 211 12.85 -6.28 1.89
N VAL A 212 13.93 -5.52 1.75
CA VAL A 212 14.12 -4.26 2.47
C VAL A 212 13.16 -3.21 1.93
N ILE A 213 12.44 -2.55 2.84
CA ILE A 213 11.58 -1.43 2.50
C ILE A 213 12.43 -0.17 2.39
N PRO A 214 12.27 0.63 1.30
CA PRO A 214 13.03 1.86 1.11
C PRO A 214 12.77 2.87 2.22
N GLU A 215 13.79 3.59 2.65
CA GLU A 215 13.67 4.72 3.57
C GLU A 215 13.46 6.05 2.80
N GLY A 216 12.89 7.02 3.49
CA GLY A 216 12.67 8.38 3.00
C GLY A 216 11.20 8.68 2.69
N ASP A 217 10.76 9.90 2.98
CA ASP A 217 9.40 10.35 2.72
C ASP A 217 9.28 10.91 1.30
N ILE A 218 8.50 10.24 0.46
CA ILE A 218 8.26 10.71 -0.91
C ILE A 218 7.20 11.80 -0.91
N SER A 219 7.58 12.96 -1.41
CA SER A 219 6.68 14.12 -1.53
C SER A 219 5.97 14.18 -2.88
N SER A 220 6.60 13.64 -3.92
CA SER A 220 5.96 13.61 -5.24
C SER A 220 6.59 12.53 -6.13
N TYR A 221 5.80 12.06 -7.09
CA TYR A 221 6.30 11.28 -8.22
C TYR A 221 5.56 11.69 -9.50
N SER A 222 6.21 11.46 -10.63
CA SER A 222 5.63 11.77 -11.93
C SER A 222 6.04 10.75 -12.97
N PHE A 223 5.21 10.63 -13.98
CA PHE A 223 5.45 9.83 -15.16
C PHE A 223 5.15 10.68 -16.40
N SER A 224 6.03 10.60 -17.38
CA SER A 224 5.82 11.26 -18.68
C SER A 224 6.02 10.23 -19.78
N SER A 225 5.02 10.03 -20.62
CA SER A 225 5.16 9.16 -21.79
C SER A 225 6.10 9.80 -22.80
N LYS A 226 6.85 8.96 -23.57
CA LYS A 226 7.76 9.47 -24.58
C LYS A 226 7.02 10.26 -25.68
N ASP A 227 5.80 9.88 -25.96
CA ASP A 227 4.96 10.47 -27.01
C ASP A 227 4.10 11.64 -26.51
N LYS A 228 4.23 12.00 -25.22
CA LYS A 228 3.46 13.08 -24.54
C LYS A 228 1.94 12.90 -24.56
N ASP A 229 1.46 11.71 -24.89
CA ASP A 229 0.03 11.43 -24.95
C ASP A 229 -0.60 11.32 -23.57
N PHE A 230 0.24 11.05 -22.56
CA PHE A 230 -0.19 10.93 -21.19
C PHE A 230 0.93 11.32 -20.21
N ASP A 231 0.66 12.34 -19.43
CA ASP A 231 1.50 12.76 -18.32
C ASP A 231 0.71 12.71 -17.03
N PHE A 232 1.30 12.22 -15.96
CA PHE A 232 0.73 12.42 -14.64
C PHE A 232 1.77 12.90 -13.63
N LYS A 233 1.28 13.63 -12.64
CA LYS A 233 2.02 14.07 -11.47
C LYS A 233 1.21 13.78 -10.23
N SER A 234 1.85 13.18 -9.25
CA SER A 234 1.28 12.95 -7.93
C SER A 234 2.05 13.73 -6.87
N GLN A 235 1.32 14.33 -5.94
CA GLN A 235 1.84 14.97 -4.75
C GLN A 235 1.30 14.24 -3.53
N LEU A 236 2.18 13.93 -2.57
CA LEU A 236 1.85 13.14 -1.40
C LEU A 236 2.13 13.92 -0.11
N THR A 237 1.24 13.72 0.85
CA THR A 237 1.46 14.05 2.26
C THR A 237 1.20 12.80 3.07
N THR A 238 2.12 12.43 3.96
CA THR A 238 2.03 11.21 4.76
C THR A 238 2.15 11.54 6.23
N GLU A 239 1.25 10.97 7.03
CA GLU A 239 1.30 10.95 8.48
C GLU A 239 1.81 9.57 8.92
N TYR A 240 2.62 9.54 9.96
CA TYR A 240 3.24 8.33 10.48
C TYR A 240 2.94 8.14 11.97
N ASP A 241 2.89 6.88 12.41
CA ASP A 241 2.91 6.56 13.84
C ASP A 241 4.33 6.62 14.42
N LYS A 242 4.45 6.33 15.71
CA LYS A 242 5.74 6.33 16.43
C LYS A 242 6.70 5.23 15.95
N GLU A 243 6.21 4.18 15.32
CA GLU A 243 6.98 3.10 14.70
C GLU A 243 7.41 3.44 13.25
N GLY A 244 7.04 4.61 12.73
CA GLY A 244 7.34 5.03 11.36
C GLY A 244 6.47 4.38 10.29
N ARG A 245 5.34 3.75 10.68
CA ARG A 245 4.39 3.18 9.72
C ARG A 245 3.41 4.28 9.27
N PRO A 246 3.02 4.34 7.99
CA PRO A 246 2.04 5.31 7.55
C PRO A 246 0.69 5.05 8.21
N THR A 247 0.06 6.11 8.73
CA THR A 247 -1.31 6.09 9.24
C THR A 247 -2.27 6.74 8.25
N ARG A 248 -1.77 7.71 7.49
CA ARG A 248 -2.56 8.38 6.47
C ARG A 248 -1.67 8.86 5.33
N ILE A 249 -2.11 8.62 4.11
CA ILE A 249 -1.52 9.17 2.90
C ILE A 249 -2.59 9.97 2.16
N GLU A 250 -2.34 11.25 1.94
CA GLU A 250 -3.12 12.06 1.01
C GLU A 250 -2.33 12.19 -0.29
N GLU A 251 -2.95 11.84 -1.39
CA GLU A 251 -2.38 11.92 -2.72
C GLU A 251 -3.26 12.79 -3.61
N THR A 252 -2.68 13.79 -4.25
CA THR A 252 -3.32 14.57 -5.29
C THR A 252 -2.71 14.18 -6.63
N VAL A 253 -3.49 13.51 -7.46
CA VAL A 253 -3.09 13.08 -8.79
C VAL A 253 -3.59 14.09 -9.81
N THR A 254 -2.69 14.57 -10.65
CA THR A 254 -2.98 15.45 -11.78
C THR A 254 -2.58 14.74 -13.06
N THR A 255 -3.51 14.58 -13.99
CA THR A 255 -3.28 13.98 -15.30
C THR A 255 -3.49 15.02 -16.40
N LEU A 256 -2.64 14.97 -17.43
CA LEU A 256 -2.81 15.72 -18.67
C LEU A 256 -3.13 14.72 -19.78
N ASN A 257 -4.17 14.97 -20.55
CA ASN A 257 -4.51 14.19 -21.73
C ASN A 257 -3.97 14.85 -23.01
N GLU A 258 -4.08 14.17 -24.15
CA GLU A 258 -3.65 14.61 -25.47
C GLU A 258 -4.14 16.04 -25.85
N ASN A 259 -5.25 16.47 -25.29
CA ASN A 259 -5.83 17.81 -25.52
C ASN A 259 -5.37 18.84 -24.48
N ASN A 260 -4.31 18.58 -23.71
CA ASN A 260 -3.84 19.38 -22.58
C ASN A 260 -4.93 19.68 -21.52
N LYS A 261 -5.99 18.87 -21.47
CA LYS A 261 -7.01 19.00 -20.46
C LYS A 261 -6.53 18.38 -19.17
N GLN A 262 -6.44 19.21 -18.16
CA GLN A 262 -6.03 18.80 -16.83
C GLN A 262 -7.22 18.20 -16.06
N ASN A 263 -7.05 17.00 -15.54
CA ASN A 263 -7.93 16.40 -14.56
C ASN A 263 -7.18 16.23 -13.23
N SER A 264 -7.89 16.38 -12.13
CA SER A 264 -7.33 16.18 -10.80
C SER A 264 -8.25 15.31 -9.97
N SER A 265 -7.66 14.38 -9.22
CA SER A 265 -8.33 13.58 -8.21
C SER A 265 -7.56 13.63 -6.89
N LYS A 266 -8.30 13.57 -5.79
CA LYS A 266 -7.73 13.42 -4.45
C LYS A 266 -8.00 12.02 -3.95
N HIS A 267 -6.96 11.33 -3.49
CA HIS A 267 -7.00 10.00 -2.89
C HIS A 267 -6.54 10.13 -1.45
N VAL A 268 -7.32 9.62 -0.53
CA VAL A 268 -6.95 9.55 0.89
C VAL A 268 -6.93 8.08 1.27
N THR A 269 -5.78 7.60 1.73
CA THR A 269 -5.63 6.23 2.23
C THR A 269 -5.31 6.28 3.71
N GLN A 270 -6.14 5.63 4.53
CA GLN A 270 -5.93 5.49 5.96
C GLN A 270 -5.50 4.06 6.27
N TYR A 271 -4.53 3.91 7.15
CA TYR A 271 -3.99 2.63 7.61
C TYR A 271 -4.25 2.52 9.12
N ILE A 272 -4.98 1.49 9.53
CA ILE A 272 -5.32 1.18 10.92
C ILE A 272 -4.61 -0.13 11.25
N TRP A 273 -3.44 0.02 11.88
CA TRP A 273 -2.56 -1.08 12.28
C TRP A 273 -3.08 -1.83 13.51
#